data_e0be67d83b65d1999563aff53e8cd8ad
#
_entry.id   e0be67d83b65d1999563aff53e8cd8ad
#
_cell.length_a   1.000
_cell.length_b   1.000
_cell.length_c   1.000
_cell.angle_alpha   90.00
_cell.angle_beta   90.00
_cell.angle_gamma   90.00
#
_symmetry.space_group_name_H-M   'P 1'
#
loop_
_entity.id
_entity.type
_entity.pdbx_description
1 polymer ?
#
loop_
_entity_poly.entity_id
_entity_poly.type
_entity_poly.pdbx_seq_one_letter_code
_entity_poly.pdbx_strand_id
1 'polypeptide(L)'
;MRRLPAALLLAVLAAAPSAYAQGSIPEGSHNEPAFIGEPATPQPIDAPPLAPRHPYLAPNGRSNIHDDAYMTDAYEGPGPLGRGTTRRDVFHARDCATVTFDSKGRIVTVCVGLDRPVLTLKDPVTLETLAEMNLPPRQLGAGNPFQDFTGGGYFYLDERDRAVLPTTDRHVLVVEQTPEPGFRVARDVDLNGVVASSDKLISVLPDWSGRLWWISSAGLVGTIGRDEDTVRVFDTKERNSNSFAVDDSGGVFIVTDGAQYRFDAGPDGTPVVTWREPYANTGEQKSGQVNAGSGTTPTLLNGNLLAITDNDDPMHVVVMQRGREATGDRTICRAPVFEKGAGSTDNSLIGVGNSLVVENNVGYTGPTSTQNGESTEPGVERVDFDVETRTCRSVWRSEERSPTVVPKASLANGLVYVYTKEPQDDGDDVWYLTA
;
A
#
# COMPACT_ATOMS: atom_id res chain seq x y z
N MET A 1 -45.87 -5.81 63.55
CA MET A 1 -44.54 -5.81 62.90
C MET A 1 -44.70 -6.18 61.44
N ARG A 2 -44.76 -5.18 60.56
CA ARG A 2 -44.84 -5.39 59.10
C ARG A 2 -43.47 -5.13 58.50
N ARG A 3 -42.93 -6.13 57.82
CA ARG A 3 -41.66 -6.02 57.07
C ARG A 3 -41.94 -5.52 55.65
N LEU A 4 -41.32 -4.43 55.25
CA LEU A 4 -41.29 -3.93 53.89
C LEU A 4 -40.19 -4.63 53.09
N PRO A 5 -40.39 -4.99 51.82
CA PRO A 5 -39.33 -5.51 50.98
C PRO A 5 -38.48 -4.39 50.40
N ALA A 6 -37.16 -4.56 50.46
CA ALA A 6 -36.22 -3.68 49.78
C ALA A 6 -36.23 -3.96 48.27
N ALA A 7 -36.59 -2.94 47.48
CA ALA A 7 -36.45 -2.99 46.03
C ALA A 7 -35.01 -2.67 45.64
N LEU A 8 -34.34 -3.64 44.99
CA LEU A 8 -33.03 -3.47 44.38
C LEU A 8 -33.23 -2.73 43.05
N LEU A 9 -32.79 -1.48 42.97
CA LEU A 9 -32.69 -0.75 41.69
C LEU A 9 -31.39 -1.24 40.99
N LEU A 10 -31.55 -2.00 39.92
CA LEU A 10 -30.46 -2.22 38.96
C LEU A 10 -30.33 -0.96 38.10
N ALA A 11 -29.25 -0.21 38.29
CA ALA A 11 -28.86 0.85 37.39
C ALA A 11 -28.18 0.20 36.18
N VAL A 12 -28.86 0.15 35.04
CA VAL A 12 -28.26 -0.19 33.73
C VAL A 12 -27.50 1.04 33.30
N LEU A 13 -26.17 0.97 33.42
CA LEU A 13 -25.26 1.91 32.76
C LEU A 13 -25.32 1.63 31.26
N ALA A 14 -26.13 2.39 30.52
CA ALA A 14 -26.04 2.47 29.09
C ALA A 14 -24.69 3.15 28.76
N ALA A 15 -23.74 2.41 28.24
CA ALA A 15 -22.55 2.99 27.62
C ALA A 15 -23.02 3.84 26.44
N ALA A 16 -22.91 5.14 26.56
CA ALA A 16 -23.12 6.05 25.44
C ALA A 16 -22.03 5.75 24.40
N PRO A 17 -22.36 5.61 23.11
CA PRO A 17 -21.35 5.53 22.07
C PRO A 17 -20.50 6.79 22.15
N SER A 18 -19.18 6.64 22.15
CA SER A 18 -18.23 7.73 22.10
C SER A 18 -18.56 8.59 20.87
N ALA A 19 -19.12 9.76 21.11
CA ALA A 19 -19.27 10.76 20.07
C ALA A 19 -17.86 11.20 19.67
N TYR A 20 -17.38 10.74 18.51
CA TYR A 20 -16.22 11.34 17.89
C TYR A 20 -16.53 12.83 17.73
N ALA A 21 -15.70 13.68 18.32
CA ALA A 21 -15.88 15.11 18.25
C ALA A 21 -15.93 15.54 16.78
N GLN A 22 -17.06 16.02 16.32
CA GLN A 22 -17.23 16.61 15.00
C GLN A 22 -16.50 17.95 15.00
N GLY A 23 -15.22 17.95 14.58
CA GLY A 23 -14.51 19.18 14.31
C GLY A 23 -14.94 19.76 12.96
N SER A 24 -15.03 21.08 12.83
CA SER A 24 -15.24 21.73 11.53
C SER A 24 -14.04 21.46 10.61
N ILE A 25 -14.27 21.30 9.31
CA ILE A 25 -13.19 21.26 8.34
C ILE A 25 -12.41 22.57 8.46
N PRO A 26 -11.10 22.56 8.75
CA PRO A 26 -10.34 23.79 8.74
C PRO A 26 -10.39 24.37 7.33
N GLU A 27 -10.73 25.63 7.19
CA GLU A 27 -10.58 26.33 5.92
C GLU A 27 -9.13 26.23 5.51
N GLY A 28 -8.87 25.59 4.35
CA GLY A 28 -7.53 25.51 3.78
C GLY A 28 -7.01 26.89 3.43
N SER A 29 -5.71 27.03 3.22
CA SER A 29 -5.08 28.27 2.76
C SER A 29 -5.53 28.75 1.38
N HIS A 30 -6.32 27.95 0.70
CA HIS A 30 -6.99 28.24 -0.56
C HIS A 30 -8.48 28.21 -0.28
N ASN A 31 -9.18 29.29 -0.40
CA ASN A 31 -10.63 29.47 -0.17
C ASN A 31 -11.50 28.57 -1.08
N GLU A 32 -11.18 27.29 -1.17
CA GLU A 32 -12.02 26.32 -1.85
C GLU A 32 -13.23 26.04 -0.98
N PRO A 33 -14.44 26.17 -1.52
CA PRO A 33 -15.64 25.85 -0.78
C PRO A 33 -15.58 24.39 -0.30
N ALA A 34 -15.84 24.16 0.98
CA ALA A 34 -15.98 22.82 1.52
C ALA A 34 -17.14 22.13 0.77
N PHE A 35 -16.82 21.16 -0.08
CA PHE A 35 -17.82 20.33 -0.73
C PHE A 35 -18.01 19.05 0.10
N ILE A 36 -19.23 18.81 0.53
CA ILE A 36 -19.63 17.54 1.12
C ILE A 36 -20.59 16.90 0.14
N GLY A 37 -20.13 15.81 -0.51
CA GLY A 37 -20.96 15.00 -1.38
C GLY A 37 -22.04 14.23 -0.62
N GLU A 38 -22.72 13.33 -1.29
CA GLU A 38 -23.70 12.45 -0.65
C GLU A 38 -23.01 11.46 0.30
N PRO A 39 -23.61 11.19 1.47
CA PRO A 39 -23.05 10.21 2.39
C PRO A 39 -23.06 8.80 1.80
N ALA A 40 -21.96 8.07 1.95
CA ALA A 40 -21.89 6.66 1.61
C ALA A 40 -22.77 5.81 2.52
N THR A 41 -23.36 4.75 1.96
CA THR A 41 -24.19 3.79 2.70
C THR A 41 -23.40 2.51 2.93
N PRO A 42 -23.15 2.08 4.19
CA PRO A 42 -22.47 0.83 4.45
C PRO A 42 -23.21 -0.36 3.82
N GLN A 43 -22.41 -1.29 3.30
CA GLN A 43 -22.84 -2.58 2.75
C GLN A 43 -22.13 -3.70 3.52
N PRO A 44 -22.48 -3.95 4.79
CA PRO A 44 -21.78 -4.93 5.63
C PRO A 44 -21.65 -6.28 4.93
N ILE A 45 -20.44 -6.85 4.99
CA ILE A 45 -20.13 -8.17 4.44
C ILE A 45 -19.74 -9.11 5.58
N ASP A 46 -19.91 -10.41 5.36
CA ASP A 46 -19.28 -11.40 6.23
C ASP A 46 -17.75 -11.24 6.09
N ALA A 47 -17.09 -10.87 7.19
CA ALA A 47 -15.66 -10.62 7.16
C ALA A 47 -14.91 -11.91 6.77
N PRO A 48 -14.09 -11.89 5.70
CA PRO A 48 -13.24 -13.02 5.37
C PRO A 48 -12.17 -13.20 6.44
N PRO A 49 -11.51 -14.37 6.49
CA PRO A 49 -10.33 -14.53 7.35
C PRO A 49 -9.29 -13.44 7.03
N LEU A 50 -8.82 -12.77 8.06
CA LEU A 50 -7.79 -11.73 7.92
C LEU A 50 -6.42 -12.32 7.60
N ALA A 51 -5.53 -11.51 7.06
CA ALA A 51 -4.13 -11.84 6.93
C ALA A 51 -3.52 -12.13 8.32
N PRO A 52 -2.64 -13.16 8.45
CA PRO A 52 -1.98 -13.46 9.72
C PRO A 52 -1.21 -12.25 10.22
N ARG A 53 -1.31 -11.98 11.53
CA ARG A 53 -0.52 -10.92 12.16
C ARG A 53 0.97 -11.25 12.11
N HIS A 54 1.73 -10.38 11.47
CA HIS A 54 3.18 -10.55 11.38
C HIS A 54 3.88 -10.20 12.70
N PRO A 55 4.80 -11.06 13.22
CA PRO A 55 5.41 -10.84 14.54
C PRO A 55 6.36 -9.64 14.62
N TYR A 56 6.86 -9.14 13.49
CA TYR A 56 7.84 -8.05 13.38
C TYR A 56 7.31 -6.81 12.66
N LEU A 57 6.03 -6.75 12.34
CA LEU A 57 5.35 -5.55 11.87
C LEU A 57 4.45 -4.98 12.99
N ALA A 58 4.20 -3.69 12.96
CA ALA A 58 3.07 -3.12 13.70
C ALA A 58 1.79 -3.87 13.32
N PRO A 59 0.74 -3.89 14.17
CA PRO A 59 -0.50 -4.56 13.84
C PRO A 59 -1.06 -4.16 12.47
N ASN A 60 -1.77 -5.11 11.84
CA ASN A 60 -2.49 -4.86 10.59
C ASN A 60 -3.28 -3.56 10.66
N GLY A 61 -3.37 -2.82 9.56
CA GLY A 61 -3.96 -1.48 9.51
C GLY A 61 -3.03 -0.34 9.91
N ARG A 62 -1.83 -0.64 10.42
CA ARG A 62 -0.90 0.37 10.92
C ARG A 62 0.53 0.25 10.43
N SER A 63 0.88 -0.87 9.78
CA SER A 63 2.29 -1.21 9.55
C SER A 63 2.90 -0.60 8.30
N ASN A 64 2.17 -0.57 7.20
CA ASN A 64 2.68 -0.15 5.89
C ASN A 64 1.56 0.41 5.00
N ILE A 65 1.88 0.76 3.75
CA ILE A 65 0.93 1.35 2.79
C ILE A 65 -0.22 0.38 2.42
N HIS A 66 -0.03 -0.93 2.55
CA HIS A 66 -0.96 -1.96 2.10
C HIS A 66 -1.66 -2.70 3.24
N ASP A 67 -1.79 -2.10 4.41
CA ASP A 67 -2.45 -2.62 5.60
C ASP A 67 -1.61 -3.66 6.37
N ASP A 68 -1.23 -4.76 5.75
CA ASP A 68 -0.65 -5.95 6.39
C ASP A 68 0.52 -6.55 5.59
N ALA A 69 1.06 -7.67 6.05
CA ALA A 69 2.16 -8.38 5.38
C ALA A 69 1.74 -9.06 4.07
N TYR A 70 0.44 -9.32 3.89
CA TYR A 70 -0.13 -9.91 2.68
C TYR A 70 -0.46 -8.84 1.60
N MET A 71 -0.30 -7.56 1.95
CA MET A 71 -0.58 -6.43 1.05
C MET A 71 -2.01 -6.43 0.54
N THR A 72 -2.98 -6.65 1.46
CA THR A 72 -4.39 -6.84 1.08
C THR A 72 -5.14 -5.55 0.79
N ASP A 73 -4.69 -4.42 1.31
CA ASP A 73 -5.39 -3.14 1.25
C ASP A 73 -6.83 -3.18 1.82
N ALA A 74 -7.10 -4.15 2.72
CA ALA A 74 -8.41 -4.46 3.28
C ALA A 74 -8.45 -4.28 4.79
N TYR A 75 -8.82 -3.09 5.24
CA TYR A 75 -8.81 -2.68 6.64
C TYR A 75 -10.01 -3.23 7.42
N GLU A 76 -9.78 -3.75 8.64
CA GLU A 76 -10.86 -4.22 9.52
C GLU A 76 -11.80 -3.09 9.96
N GLY A 77 -11.25 -1.90 10.20
CA GLY A 77 -11.97 -0.76 10.74
C GLY A 77 -12.94 -0.11 9.75
N PRO A 78 -13.87 0.71 10.26
CA PRO A 78 -14.76 1.48 9.40
C PRO A 78 -14.00 2.61 8.71
N GLY A 79 -14.26 2.79 7.42
CA GLY A 79 -13.85 3.96 6.66
C GLY A 79 -14.85 5.12 6.81
N PRO A 80 -14.52 6.33 6.30
CA PRO A 80 -15.39 7.48 6.36
C PRO A 80 -16.68 7.27 5.52
N LEU A 81 -17.80 7.82 5.98
CA LEU A 81 -19.09 7.70 5.31
C LEU A 81 -19.61 9.05 4.77
N GLY A 82 -18.74 10.04 4.60
CA GLY A 82 -19.16 11.38 4.18
C GLY A 82 -20.04 12.13 5.17
N ARG A 83 -20.09 11.64 6.42
CA ARG A 83 -20.87 12.26 7.51
C ARG A 83 -19.91 12.83 8.54
N GLY A 84 -19.72 14.11 8.53
CA GLY A 84 -18.81 14.76 9.45
C GLY A 84 -17.79 15.62 8.74
N THR A 85 -16.79 16.06 9.49
CA THR A 85 -15.77 16.97 9.01
C THR A 85 -14.49 16.23 8.69
N THR A 86 -13.88 16.58 7.58
CA THR A 86 -12.52 16.17 7.21
C THR A 86 -11.53 17.26 7.61
N ARG A 87 -10.35 16.84 8.05
CA ARG A 87 -9.18 17.74 8.15
C ARG A 87 -8.21 17.39 7.06
N ARG A 88 -7.60 18.37 6.46
CA ARG A 88 -6.48 18.18 5.53
C ARG A 88 -5.28 18.99 5.96
N ASP A 89 -4.11 18.47 5.63
CA ASP A 89 -2.86 19.21 5.68
C ASP A 89 -2.16 19.02 4.34
N VAL A 90 -1.60 20.09 3.81
CA VAL A 90 -0.96 20.10 2.49
C VAL A 90 0.50 20.43 2.65
N PHE A 91 1.36 19.49 2.29
CA PHE A 91 2.79 19.74 2.15
C PHE A 91 3.07 20.26 0.74
N HIS A 92 3.46 21.51 0.65
CA HIS A 92 3.88 22.07 -0.64
C HIS A 92 5.16 21.37 -1.13
N ALA A 93 5.15 20.88 -2.37
CA ALA A 93 6.26 20.20 -3.03
C ALA A 93 6.76 18.92 -2.33
N ARG A 94 5.88 18.21 -1.60
CA ARG A 94 6.14 16.89 -1.01
C ARG A 94 4.91 16.00 -1.15
N ASP A 95 5.13 14.73 -1.53
CA ASP A 95 4.09 13.70 -1.60
C ASP A 95 4.30 12.69 -0.49
N CYS A 96 3.29 12.48 0.37
CA CYS A 96 3.33 11.52 1.47
C CYS A 96 2.67 10.22 1.01
N ALA A 97 3.46 9.27 0.52
CA ALA A 97 2.93 8.06 -0.13
C ALA A 97 2.41 7.02 0.87
N THR A 98 3.16 6.77 1.94
CA THR A 98 2.81 5.78 2.95
C THR A 98 2.40 6.48 4.23
N VAL A 99 1.19 6.19 4.70
CA VAL A 99 0.66 6.68 5.99
C VAL A 99 0.49 5.48 6.92
N THR A 100 1.17 5.55 8.08
CA THR A 100 1.10 4.51 9.12
C THR A 100 0.71 5.14 10.45
N PHE A 101 0.37 4.29 11.43
CA PHE A 101 -0.03 4.75 12.76
C PHE A 101 0.78 4.03 13.84
N ASP A 102 1.39 4.79 14.74
CA ASP A 102 2.06 4.20 15.89
C ASP A 102 1.07 3.68 16.95
N SER A 103 1.58 3.05 18.00
CA SER A 103 0.75 2.48 19.09
C SER A 103 -0.02 3.53 19.90
N LYS A 104 0.34 4.83 19.75
CA LYS A 104 -0.36 5.97 20.34
C LYS A 104 -1.39 6.58 19.37
N GLY A 105 -1.52 6.02 18.17
CA GLY A 105 -2.40 6.51 17.12
C GLY A 105 -1.89 7.74 16.37
N ARG A 106 -0.62 8.14 16.57
CA ARG A 106 -0.03 9.26 15.83
C ARG A 106 0.35 8.81 14.42
N ILE A 107 0.26 9.72 13.48
CA ILE A 107 0.61 9.45 12.08
C ILE A 107 2.14 9.46 11.95
N VAL A 108 2.68 8.39 11.37
CA VAL A 108 4.07 8.32 10.92
C VAL A 108 4.06 8.17 9.41
N THR A 109 4.76 9.04 8.70
CA THR A 109 4.79 9.04 7.24
C THR A 109 6.14 9.48 6.72
N VAL A 110 6.51 9.02 5.52
CA VAL A 110 7.63 9.57 4.76
C VAL A 110 7.08 10.40 3.61
N CYS A 111 7.39 11.70 3.65
CA CYS A 111 6.99 12.62 2.61
C CYS A 111 8.17 12.89 1.68
N VAL A 112 8.04 12.53 0.40
CA VAL A 112 9.09 12.61 -0.60
C VAL A 112 9.02 13.98 -1.29
N GLY A 113 10.03 14.81 -1.04
CA GLY A 113 10.20 16.12 -1.70
C GLY A 113 11.11 16.04 -2.92
N LEU A 114 11.27 17.18 -3.62
CA LEU A 114 12.17 17.27 -4.76
C LEU A 114 13.65 17.15 -4.34
N ASP A 115 14.01 17.66 -3.17
CA ASP A 115 15.38 17.65 -2.65
C ASP A 115 15.70 16.40 -1.82
N ARG A 116 14.76 15.96 -0.98
CA ARG A 116 14.92 14.82 -0.07
C ARG A 116 13.59 14.29 0.46
N PRO A 117 13.56 13.03 0.88
CA PRO A 117 12.48 12.51 1.71
C PRO A 117 12.60 13.01 3.15
N VAL A 118 11.47 13.08 3.86
CA VAL A 118 11.41 13.50 5.28
C VAL A 118 10.51 12.52 6.03
N LEU A 119 11.05 11.87 7.06
CA LEU A 119 10.25 11.09 8.00
C LEU A 119 9.55 12.07 8.95
N THR A 120 8.22 11.98 9.03
CA THR A 120 7.39 12.95 9.73
C THR A 120 6.48 12.24 10.74
N LEU A 121 6.36 12.81 11.94
CA LEU A 121 5.41 12.42 12.99
C LEU A 121 4.37 13.51 13.11
N LYS A 122 3.07 13.15 13.09
CA LYS A 122 1.97 14.11 13.15
C LYS A 122 0.94 13.73 14.21
N ASP A 123 0.29 14.74 14.76
CA ASP A 123 -0.92 14.56 15.56
C ASP A 123 -2.07 14.09 14.65
N PRO A 124 -2.80 13.01 14.99
CA PRO A 124 -3.84 12.45 14.13
C PRO A 124 -5.12 13.28 14.10
N VAL A 125 -5.30 14.22 15.04
CA VAL A 125 -6.50 15.05 15.16
C VAL A 125 -6.29 16.43 14.57
N THR A 126 -5.19 17.10 14.95
CA THR A 126 -4.86 18.45 14.47
C THR A 126 -4.11 18.44 13.15
N LEU A 127 -3.48 17.33 12.81
CA LEU A 127 -2.52 17.15 11.71
C LEU A 127 -1.25 18.01 11.84
N GLU A 128 -1.01 18.60 13.01
CA GLU A 128 0.23 19.32 13.29
C GLU A 128 1.44 18.39 13.22
N THR A 129 2.52 18.88 12.65
CA THR A 129 3.80 18.18 12.64
C THR A 129 4.43 18.25 14.03
N LEU A 130 4.61 17.10 14.66
CA LEU A 130 5.21 16.96 15.99
C LEU A 130 6.73 16.82 15.91
N ALA A 131 7.25 16.14 14.87
CA ALA A 131 8.66 15.96 14.62
C ALA A 131 8.93 15.66 13.15
N GLU A 132 10.12 16.03 12.69
CA GLU A 132 10.64 15.69 11.36
C GLU A 132 12.10 15.22 11.46
N MET A 133 12.45 14.29 10.57
CA MET A 133 13.84 13.87 10.35
C MET A 133 14.13 13.90 8.85
N ASN A 134 15.08 14.74 8.44
CA ASN A 134 15.56 14.75 7.07
C ASN A 134 16.29 13.44 6.75
N LEU A 135 15.88 12.78 5.69
CA LEU A 135 16.56 11.61 5.14
C LEU A 135 17.59 12.04 4.09
N PRO A 136 18.48 11.15 3.64
CA PRO A 136 19.48 11.45 2.63
C PRO A 136 18.88 12.09 1.38
N PRO A 137 19.58 13.08 0.75
CA PRO A 137 19.05 13.80 -0.39
C PRO A 137 18.85 12.91 -1.61
N ARG A 138 17.89 13.27 -2.45
CA ARG A 138 17.62 12.59 -3.72
C ARG A 138 18.67 12.99 -4.76
N GLN A 139 19.04 12.02 -5.58
CA GLN A 139 19.74 12.28 -6.84
C GLN A 139 18.68 12.25 -7.94
N LEU A 140 18.19 13.43 -8.34
CA LEU A 140 17.21 13.52 -9.42
C LEU A 140 17.88 13.08 -10.72
N GLY A 141 17.37 11.99 -11.30
CA GLY A 141 17.75 11.49 -12.63
C GLY A 141 16.98 12.22 -13.74
N ALA A 142 17.06 11.71 -14.95
CA ALA A 142 16.32 12.23 -16.11
C ALA A 142 14.82 11.86 -16.09
N GLY A 143 14.35 11.06 -15.11
CA GLY A 143 12.95 10.64 -14.98
C GLY A 143 12.06 11.68 -14.30
N ASN A 144 10.75 11.39 -14.29
CA ASN A 144 9.77 12.22 -13.60
C ASN A 144 9.96 12.09 -12.06
N PRO A 145 10.32 13.16 -11.33
CA PRO A 145 10.57 13.09 -9.90
C PRO A 145 9.32 12.73 -9.09
N PHE A 146 8.13 12.95 -9.62
CA PHE A 146 6.84 12.62 -8.98
C PHE A 146 6.44 11.15 -9.13
N GLN A 147 7.17 10.35 -9.93
CA GLN A 147 7.01 8.92 -10.04
C GLN A 147 8.12 8.13 -9.33
N ASP A 148 9.02 8.82 -8.64
CA ASP A 148 10.14 8.21 -7.92
C ASP A 148 9.94 8.32 -6.42
N PHE A 149 9.36 7.31 -5.81
CA PHE A 149 9.15 7.18 -4.36
C PHE A 149 10.29 6.47 -3.63
N THR A 150 11.45 6.29 -4.27
CA THR A 150 12.63 5.73 -3.60
C THR A 150 13.12 6.63 -2.47
N GLY A 151 13.77 6.03 -1.48
CA GLY A 151 14.25 6.75 -0.30
C GLY A 151 13.25 6.81 0.84
N GLY A 152 12.40 5.79 0.98
CA GLY A 152 11.48 5.60 2.09
C GLY A 152 10.00 5.67 1.72
N GLY A 153 9.64 5.81 0.44
CA GLY A 153 8.24 5.74 0.02
C GLY A 153 7.56 4.42 0.42
N TYR A 154 8.28 3.31 0.34
CA TYR A 154 7.84 2.02 0.86
C TYR A 154 8.59 1.69 2.16
N PHE A 155 8.21 2.33 3.25
CA PHE A 155 8.68 1.99 4.60
C PHE A 155 7.61 1.22 5.37
N TYR A 156 7.99 0.65 6.51
CA TYR A 156 7.04 0.06 7.44
C TYR A 156 7.34 0.45 8.88
N LEU A 157 6.33 0.34 9.76
CA LEU A 157 6.53 0.34 11.20
C LEU A 157 6.68 -1.10 11.72
N ASP A 158 7.71 -1.31 12.52
CA ASP A 158 7.90 -2.58 13.21
C ASP A 158 7.03 -2.70 14.48
N GLU A 159 7.11 -3.84 15.17
CA GLU A 159 6.36 -4.14 16.39
C GLU A 159 6.66 -3.21 17.59
N ARG A 160 7.66 -2.32 17.43
CA ARG A 160 8.07 -1.31 18.42
C ARG A 160 7.83 0.12 17.94
N ASP A 161 7.02 0.31 16.92
CA ASP A 161 6.76 1.60 16.28
C ASP A 161 8.01 2.26 15.67
N ARG A 162 9.06 1.49 15.34
CA ARG A 162 10.23 2.03 14.64
C ARG A 162 9.97 2.03 13.15
N ALA A 163 10.32 3.12 12.48
CA ALA A 163 10.28 3.18 11.03
C ALA A 163 11.50 2.44 10.45
N VAL A 164 11.26 1.43 9.63
CA VAL A 164 12.30 0.72 8.89
C VAL A 164 12.17 1.08 7.42
N LEU A 165 13.21 1.66 6.87
CA LEU A 165 13.13 2.31 5.55
C LEU A 165 14.43 2.20 4.76
N PRO A 166 14.34 2.03 3.42
CA PRO A 166 15.47 2.19 2.53
C PRO A 166 15.74 3.67 2.27
N THR A 167 16.99 4.04 2.05
CA THR A 167 17.37 5.43 1.76
C THR A 167 17.89 5.59 0.32
N THR A 168 17.92 6.85 -0.12
CA THR A 168 18.44 7.22 -1.46
C THR A 168 19.92 6.97 -1.63
N ASP A 169 20.69 6.95 -0.55
CA ASP A 169 22.13 6.65 -0.52
C ASP A 169 22.44 5.18 -0.24
N ARG A 170 21.43 4.31 -0.39
CA ARG A 170 21.53 2.84 -0.31
C ARG A 170 21.87 2.30 1.08
N HIS A 171 21.26 2.88 2.09
CA HIS A 171 21.23 2.34 3.44
C HIS A 171 19.85 1.79 3.78
N VAL A 172 19.77 0.88 4.73
CA VAL A 172 18.54 0.50 5.41
C VAL A 172 18.62 1.01 6.85
N LEU A 173 17.72 1.93 7.18
CA LEU A 173 17.66 2.53 8.51
C LEU A 173 16.55 1.91 9.34
N VAL A 174 16.81 1.72 10.64
CA VAL A 174 15.80 1.52 11.67
C VAL A 174 15.79 2.78 12.52
N VAL A 175 14.69 3.52 12.48
CA VAL A 175 14.54 4.81 13.16
C VAL A 175 13.51 4.69 14.26
N GLU A 176 13.90 4.96 15.48
CA GLU A 176 13.00 4.95 16.63
C GLU A 176 12.52 6.36 16.98
N GLN A 177 11.36 6.44 17.59
CA GLN A 177 10.85 7.67 18.17
C GLN A 177 11.48 7.90 19.55
N THR A 178 11.76 9.16 19.87
CA THR A 178 12.28 9.54 21.19
C THR A 178 11.13 9.86 22.17
N PRO A 179 11.36 9.81 23.51
CA PRO A 179 10.33 10.15 24.50
C PRO A 179 9.70 11.53 24.29
N GLU A 180 10.51 12.54 24.05
CA GLU A 180 10.04 13.83 23.49
C GLU A 180 9.88 13.66 21.98
N PRO A 181 8.89 14.32 21.35
CA PRO A 181 8.66 14.17 19.92
C PRO A 181 9.94 14.39 19.10
N GLY A 182 10.43 13.33 18.47
CA GLY A 182 11.68 13.33 17.72
C GLY A 182 12.01 11.93 17.20
N PHE A 183 13.10 11.84 16.44
CA PHE A 183 13.57 10.61 15.83
C PHE A 183 15.07 10.38 16.10
N ARG A 184 15.47 9.12 16.22
CA ARG A 184 16.86 8.71 16.36
C ARG A 184 17.11 7.44 15.53
N VAL A 185 18.21 7.41 14.78
CA VAL A 185 18.65 6.19 14.09
C VAL A 185 19.11 5.17 15.13
N ALA A 186 18.45 4.03 15.19
CA ALA A 186 18.78 2.91 16.08
C ALA A 186 19.67 1.88 15.39
N ARG A 187 19.56 1.74 14.06
CA ARG A 187 20.41 0.86 13.24
C ARG A 187 20.55 1.47 11.86
N ASP A 188 21.76 1.34 11.32
CA ASP A 188 22.12 1.83 9.99
C ASP A 188 22.94 0.74 9.28
N VAL A 189 22.39 0.18 8.20
CA VAL A 189 23.04 -0.87 7.41
C VAL A 189 23.41 -0.31 6.04
N ASP A 190 24.70 -0.16 5.80
CA ASP A 190 25.25 0.32 4.53
C ASP A 190 25.27 -0.81 3.46
N LEU A 191 24.57 -0.60 2.36
CA LEU A 191 24.50 -1.51 1.22
C LEU A 191 25.36 -1.05 0.03
N ASN A 192 26.16 0.01 0.17
CA ASN A 192 26.99 0.53 -0.92
C ASN A 192 28.03 -0.47 -1.45
N GLY A 193 28.39 -1.49 -0.64
CA GLY A 193 29.28 -2.56 -1.07
C GLY A 193 28.64 -3.57 -2.03
N VAL A 194 27.29 -3.61 -2.12
CA VAL A 194 26.54 -4.59 -2.92
C VAL A 194 25.56 -3.96 -3.90
N VAL A 195 25.08 -2.74 -3.65
CA VAL A 195 24.16 -1.99 -4.49
C VAL A 195 24.94 -0.91 -5.24
N ALA A 196 24.92 -0.94 -6.56
CA ALA A 196 25.63 0.04 -7.39
C ALA A 196 25.11 1.47 -7.17
N SER A 197 25.97 2.48 -7.35
CA SER A 197 25.58 3.89 -7.18
C SER A 197 24.51 4.37 -8.15
N SER A 198 24.32 3.67 -9.27
CA SER A 198 23.26 3.94 -10.25
C SER A 198 21.95 3.23 -9.94
N ASP A 199 21.94 2.32 -8.96
CA ASP A 199 20.75 1.57 -8.56
C ASP A 199 20.09 2.20 -7.32
N LYS A 200 18.82 1.91 -7.11
CA LYS A 200 18.00 2.48 -6.05
C LYS A 200 17.33 1.37 -5.25
N LEU A 201 17.31 1.52 -3.95
CA LEU A 201 16.49 0.67 -3.07
C LEU A 201 15.02 1.07 -3.19
N ILE A 202 14.14 0.08 -3.36
CA ILE A 202 12.70 0.29 -3.50
C ILE A 202 11.98 0.08 -2.17
N SER A 203 12.15 -1.11 -1.56
CA SER A 203 11.37 -1.52 -0.40
C SER A 203 12.19 -2.40 0.54
N VAL A 204 11.77 -2.45 1.80
CA VAL A 204 12.29 -3.35 2.83
C VAL A 204 11.13 -3.88 3.67
N LEU A 205 11.13 -5.19 3.98
CA LEU A 205 10.17 -5.85 4.86
C LEU A 205 10.85 -6.99 5.62
N PRO A 206 10.38 -7.34 6.84
CA PRO A 206 10.86 -8.50 7.56
C PRO A 206 10.17 -9.78 7.09
N ASP A 207 10.87 -10.91 7.07
CA ASP A 207 10.22 -12.21 7.03
C ASP A 207 9.74 -12.65 8.45
N TRP A 208 9.03 -13.77 8.53
CA TRP A 208 8.53 -14.29 9.81
C TRP A 208 9.62 -14.70 10.83
N SER A 209 10.90 -14.74 10.42
CA SER A 209 12.04 -14.92 11.32
C SER A 209 12.63 -13.59 11.82
N GLY A 210 12.18 -12.47 11.26
CA GLY A 210 12.68 -11.12 11.54
C GLY A 210 13.91 -10.72 10.74
N ARG A 211 14.30 -11.54 9.73
CA ARG A 211 15.32 -11.15 8.75
C ARG A 211 14.73 -10.10 7.85
N LEU A 212 15.46 -9.01 7.60
CA LEU A 212 15.04 -7.99 6.65
C LEU A 212 15.35 -8.45 5.22
N TRP A 213 14.35 -8.34 4.37
CA TRP A 213 14.48 -8.47 2.93
C TRP A 213 14.40 -7.09 2.30
N TRP A 214 15.16 -6.87 1.26
CA TRP A 214 15.15 -5.62 0.50
C TRP A 214 15.27 -5.91 -1.00
N ILE A 215 14.76 -4.98 -1.81
CA ILE A 215 14.82 -5.05 -3.27
C ILE A 215 15.32 -3.75 -3.86
N SER A 216 15.96 -3.86 -5.02
CA SER A 216 16.43 -2.71 -5.77
C SER A 216 15.76 -2.59 -7.14
N SER A 217 15.83 -1.40 -7.75
CA SER A 217 15.25 -1.13 -9.07
C SER A 217 15.92 -1.90 -10.21
N ALA A 218 17.19 -2.28 -10.07
CA ALA A 218 17.92 -3.07 -11.05
C ALA A 218 17.70 -4.58 -10.92
N GLY A 219 16.94 -5.04 -9.89
CA GLY A 219 16.59 -6.45 -9.73
C GLY A 219 17.40 -7.20 -8.69
N LEU A 220 18.12 -6.51 -7.82
CA LEU A 220 18.72 -7.17 -6.66
C LEU A 220 17.66 -7.48 -5.62
N VAL A 221 17.71 -8.68 -5.08
CA VAL A 221 16.95 -9.16 -3.93
C VAL A 221 17.96 -9.51 -2.86
N GLY A 222 17.87 -8.87 -1.70
CA GLY A 222 18.83 -9.11 -0.64
C GLY A 222 18.21 -9.35 0.71
N THR A 223 19.02 -9.89 1.61
CA THR A 223 18.66 -10.06 3.02
C THR A 223 19.70 -9.41 3.92
N ILE A 224 19.24 -8.99 5.11
CA ILE A 224 20.05 -8.52 6.21
C ILE A 224 19.68 -9.36 7.43
N GLY A 225 20.66 -9.87 8.15
CA GLY A 225 20.44 -10.64 9.38
C GLY A 225 19.66 -9.81 10.41
N ARG A 226 18.83 -10.48 11.22
CA ARG A 226 18.01 -9.80 12.22
C ARG A 226 18.83 -9.03 13.25
N ASP A 227 19.83 -9.69 13.82
CA ASP A 227 20.63 -9.17 14.91
C ASP A 227 22.09 -8.86 14.50
N GLU A 228 22.39 -8.99 13.22
CA GLU A 228 23.70 -8.75 12.61
C GLU A 228 23.58 -8.17 11.20
N ASP A 229 24.59 -7.41 10.76
CA ASP A 229 24.57 -6.71 9.48
C ASP A 229 25.10 -7.60 8.31
N THR A 230 24.92 -8.91 8.44
CA THR A 230 25.27 -9.84 7.37
C THR A 230 24.33 -9.69 6.20
N VAL A 231 24.86 -9.23 5.07
CA VAL A 231 24.12 -9.02 3.82
C VAL A 231 24.33 -10.20 2.89
N ARG A 232 23.24 -10.70 2.28
CA ARG A 232 23.24 -11.69 1.21
C ARG A 232 22.43 -11.13 0.04
N VAL A 233 22.81 -11.47 -1.20
CA VAL A 233 22.19 -10.88 -2.40
C VAL A 233 22.01 -11.96 -3.45
N PHE A 234 20.89 -11.87 -4.15
CA PHE A 234 20.58 -12.57 -5.41
C PHE A 234 20.23 -11.52 -6.46
N ASP A 235 20.61 -11.75 -7.70
CA ASP A 235 20.32 -10.84 -8.81
C ASP A 235 19.39 -11.53 -9.80
N THR A 236 18.15 -11.02 -9.92
CA THR A 236 17.15 -11.56 -10.86
C THR A 236 17.46 -11.24 -12.31
N LYS A 237 18.26 -10.20 -12.57
CA LYS A 237 18.49 -9.61 -13.89
C LYS A 237 17.23 -8.99 -14.51
N GLU A 238 16.20 -8.77 -13.74
CA GLU A 238 14.91 -8.20 -14.12
C GLU A 238 14.62 -7.00 -13.23
N ARG A 239 14.02 -5.96 -13.75
CA ARG A 239 13.76 -4.72 -13.00
C ARG A 239 12.59 -4.87 -12.04
N ASN A 240 12.66 -4.12 -10.95
CA ASN A 240 11.58 -3.94 -9.97
C ASN A 240 11.16 -2.46 -9.87
N SER A 241 9.91 -2.21 -9.58
CA SER A 241 9.40 -0.86 -9.28
C SER A 241 8.48 -0.80 -8.07
N ASN A 242 7.94 -1.94 -7.64
CA ASN A 242 6.94 -2.03 -6.57
C ASN A 242 7.50 -2.68 -5.32
N SER A 243 6.77 -2.59 -4.22
CA SER A 243 7.05 -3.33 -3.00
C SER A 243 6.81 -4.84 -3.19
N PHE A 244 6.90 -5.61 -2.14
CA PHE A 244 6.74 -7.06 -2.15
C PHE A 244 5.93 -7.51 -0.94
N ALA A 245 5.44 -8.74 -0.95
CA ALA A 245 4.68 -9.34 0.13
C ALA A 245 5.44 -10.48 0.79
N VAL A 246 5.10 -10.79 2.04
CA VAL A 246 5.72 -11.88 2.81
C VAL A 246 4.64 -12.72 3.48
N ASP A 247 4.83 -14.04 3.58
CA ASP A 247 3.87 -14.93 4.21
C ASP A 247 4.45 -15.71 5.38
N ASP A 248 3.55 -16.27 6.19
CA ASP A 248 3.84 -17.04 7.40
C ASP A 248 4.53 -18.39 7.13
N SER A 249 4.61 -18.81 5.86
CA SER A 249 5.39 -20.00 5.46
C SER A 249 6.85 -19.66 5.16
N GLY A 250 7.25 -18.40 5.30
CA GLY A 250 8.58 -17.87 4.99
C GLY A 250 8.78 -17.49 3.54
N GLY A 251 7.72 -17.47 2.73
CA GLY A 251 7.75 -17.02 1.34
C GLY A 251 7.84 -15.51 1.22
N VAL A 252 8.66 -15.03 0.30
CA VAL A 252 8.79 -13.63 -0.09
C VAL A 252 8.43 -13.52 -1.57
N PHE A 253 7.42 -12.69 -1.87
CA PHE A 253 6.78 -12.63 -3.18
C PHE A 253 7.10 -11.30 -3.85
N ILE A 254 7.85 -11.37 -4.93
CA ILE A 254 8.40 -10.22 -5.65
C ILE A 254 7.95 -10.32 -7.11
N VAL A 255 7.37 -9.24 -7.64
CA VAL A 255 7.05 -9.11 -9.06
C VAL A 255 8.10 -8.23 -9.73
N THR A 256 8.63 -8.74 -10.82
CA THR A 256 9.57 -8.02 -11.71
C THR A 256 8.87 -7.63 -13.01
N ASP A 257 9.55 -6.96 -13.92
CA ASP A 257 9.04 -6.72 -15.29
C ASP A 257 8.93 -8.00 -16.14
N GLY A 258 9.50 -9.14 -15.68
CA GLY A 258 9.48 -10.42 -16.39
C GLY A 258 8.64 -11.51 -15.75
N ALA A 259 8.46 -11.51 -14.43
CA ALA A 259 7.77 -12.61 -13.73
C ALA A 259 7.37 -12.28 -12.30
N GLN A 260 6.45 -13.08 -11.77
CA GLN A 260 6.22 -13.22 -10.34
C GLN A 260 7.15 -14.28 -9.77
N TYR A 261 7.81 -13.95 -8.66
CA TYR A 261 8.71 -14.84 -7.94
C TYR A 261 8.19 -15.18 -6.55
N ARG A 262 8.53 -16.37 -6.09
CA ARG A 262 8.66 -16.69 -4.67
C ARG A 262 10.13 -16.91 -4.36
N PHE A 263 10.61 -16.22 -3.36
CA PHE A 263 11.88 -16.49 -2.71
C PHE A 263 11.64 -17.13 -1.34
N ASP A 264 12.59 -17.95 -0.92
CA ASP A 264 12.74 -18.42 0.45
C ASP A 264 14.21 -18.16 0.88
N ALA A 265 14.45 -18.04 2.20
CA ALA A 265 15.82 -17.92 2.70
C ALA A 265 16.49 -19.28 2.72
N GLY A 266 17.69 -19.37 2.16
CA GLY A 266 18.57 -20.51 2.34
C GLY A 266 19.07 -20.65 3.80
N PRO A 267 19.80 -21.73 4.11
CA PRO A 267 20.27 -21.99 5.49
C PRO A 267 21.16 -20.88 6.06
N ASP A 268 21.88 -20.18 5.22
CA ASP A 268 22.76 -19.04 5.58
C ASP A 268 22.07 -17.67 5.39
N GLY A 269 20.79 -17.68 5.05
CA GLY A 269 20.01 -16.49 4.77
C GLY A 269 20.08 -15.96 3.33
N THR A 270 20.81 -16.60 2.44
CA THR A 270 20.87 -16.21 1.02
C THR A 270 19.50 -16.34 0.37
N PRO A 271 19.00 -15.33 -0.38
CA PRO A 271 17.78 -15.47 -1.16
C PRO A 271 17.86 -16.62 -2.17
N VAL A 272 16.89 -17.53 -2.17
CA VAL A 272 16.78 -18.67 -3.07
C VAL A 272 15.47 -18.59 -3.82
N VAL A 273 15.52 -18.65 -5.15
CA VAL A 273 14.30 -18.71 -5.98
C VAL A 273 13.66 -20.09 -5.79
N THR A 274 12.48 -20.12 -5.19
CA THR A 274 11.68 -21.33 -5.06
C THR A 274 10.90 -21.61 -6.33
N TRP A 275 10.33 -20.54 -6.91
CA TRP A 275 9.71 -20.59 -8.23
C TRP A 275 9.71 -19.20 -8.89
N ARG A 276 9.59 -19.23 -10.21
CA ARG A 276 9.43 -18.08 -11.09
C ARG A 276 8.31 -18.39 -12.09
N GLU A 277 7.27 -17.55 -12.12
CA GLU A 277 6.12 -17.69 -13.00
C GLU A 277 6.03 -16.47 -13.92
N PRO A 278 6.28 -16.60 -15.22
CA PRO A 278 6.12 -15.51 -16.17
C PRO A 278 4.64 -15.10 -16.29
N TYR A 279 4.40 -13.83 -16.53
CA TYR A 279 3.08 -13.31 -16.87
C TYR A 279 3.10 -12.65 -18.25
N ALA A 280 1.93 -12.40 -18.84
CA ALA A 280 1.84 -11.75 -20.14
C ALA A 280 2.30 -10.29 -20.04
N ASN A 281 3.19 -9.89 -20.92
CA ASN A 281 3.79 -8.55 -20.93
C ASN A 281 4.07 -8.10 -22.37
N THR A 282 3.52 -6.95 -22.76
CA THR A 282 3.81 -6.34 -24.07
C THR A 282 5.24 -5.84 -24.19
N GLY A 283 5.92 -5.64 -23.07
CA GLY A 283 7.25 -5.01 -23.01
C GLY A 283 7.22 -3.48 -23.16
N GLU A 284 6.04 -2.89 -23.22
CA GLU A 284 5.84 -1.44 -23.31
C GLU A 284 5.44 -0.86 -21.96
N GLN A 285 6.02 0.27 -21.58
CA GLN A 285 5.56 1.06 -20.46
C GLN A 285 4.31 1.83 -20.89
N LYS A 286 3.18 1.46 -20.31
CA LYS A 286 1.90 2.14 -20.57
C LYS A 286 1.82 3.46 -19.80
N SER A 287 0.97 4.36 -20.27
CA SER A 287 0.63 5.56 -19.51
C SER A 287 0.03 5.16 -18.16
N GLY A 288 0.46 5.81 -17.08
CA GLY A 288 0.06 5.46 -15.71
C GLY A 288 0.96 4.44 -15.01
N GLN A 289 2.03 3.96 -15.67
CA GLN A 289 3.01 3.03 -15.09
C GLN A 289 4.39 3.65 -14.96
N VAL A 290 5.17 3.20 -13.97
CA VAL A 290 6.57 3.59 -13.79
C VAL A 290 7.56 2.68 -14.51
N ASN A 291 7.14 1.48 -14.93
CA ASN A 291 7.94 0.53 -15.71
C ASN A 291 7.09 -0.27 -16.72
N ALA A 292 7.75 -1.08 -17.55
CA ALA A 292 7.11 -1.95 -18.55
C ALA A 292 6.80 -3.33 -17.97
N GLY A 293 6.10 -3.39 -16.84
CA GLY A 293 5.76 -4.62 -16.14
C GLY A 293 4.44 -4.55 -15.39
N SER A 294 4.22 -5.51 -14.49
CA SER A 294 3.11 -5.42 -13.53
C SER A 294 3.28 -4.18 -12.66
N GLY A 295 2.27 -3.33 -12.61
CA GLY A 295 2.26 -2.13 -11.77
C GLY A 295 1.86 -2.40 -10.31
N THR A 296 1.71 -3.67 -9.90
CA THR A 296 1.15 -4.02 -8.58
C THR A 296 2.20 -4.61 -7.65
N THR A 297 2.19 -4.23 -6.37
CA THR A 297 2.73 -5.09 -5.31
C THR A 297 1.89 -6.38 -5.26
N PRO A 298 2.49 -7.59 -5.17
CA PRO A 298 1.71 -8.82 -5.09
C PRO A 298 0.77 -8.81 -3.88
N THR A 299 -0.51 -9.06 -4.09
CA THR A 299 -1.52 -9.20 -3.03
C THR A 299 -1.69 -10.67 -2.68
N LEU A 300 -1.34 -11.06 -1.45
CA LEU A 300 -1.52 -12.43 -0.99
C LEU A 300 -2.95 -12.64 -0.49
N LEU A 301 -3.48 -13.82 -0.77
CA LEU A 301 -4.86 -14.19 -0.47
C LEU A 301 -4.89 -15.45 0.39
N ASN A 302 -5.99 -15.68 1.10
CA ASN A 302 -6.22 -16.92 1.81
C ASN A 302 -6.22 -18.12 0.84
N GLY A 303 -6.08 -19.34 1.36
CA GLY A 303 -6.05 -20.53 0.51
C GLY A 303 -4.76 -20.70 -0.30
N ASN A 304 -3.65 -20.09 0.15
CA ASN A 304 -2.34 -20.23 -0.47
C ASN A 304 -2.26 -19.64 -1.89
N LEU A 305 -2.92 -18.49 -2.10
CA LEU A 305 -3.02 -17.78 -3.36
C LEU A 305 -2.35 -16.41 -3.30
N LEU A 306 -2.05 -15.87 -4.48
CA LEU A 306 -1.67 -14.48 -4.68
C LEU A 306 -2.29 -13.94 -5.98
N ALA A 307 -2.36 -12.62 -6.08
CA ALA A 307 -2.79 -11.94 -7.29
C ALA A 307 -1.88 -10.78 -7.66
N ILE A 308 -1.75 -10.53 -8.96
CA ILE A 308 -1.10 -9.38 -9.57
C ILE A 308 -1.93 -8.92 -10.76
N THR A 309 -1.63 -7.76 -11.34
CA THR A 309 -1.99 -7.49 -12.74
C THR A 309 -0.85 -7.91 -13.66
N ASP A 310 -1.17 -8.28 -14.90
CA ASP A 310 -0.16 -8.40 -15.95
C ASP A 310 0.02 -7.06 -16.72
N ASN A 311 0.88 -7.06 -17.72
CA ASN A 311 1.07 -5.91 -18.62
C ASN A 311 0.67 -6.23 -20.06
N ASP A 312 -0.35 -7.09 -20.23
CA ASP A 312 -0.93 -7.42 -21.54
C ASP A 312 -1.92 -6.35 -22.00
N ASP A 313 -2.44 -6.49 -23.21
CA ASP A 313 -3.48 -5.60 -23.76
C ASP A 313 -4.62 -6.42 -24.41
N PRO A 314 -5.80 -6.51 -23.76
CA PRO A 314 -6.18 -5.87 -22.48
C PRO A 314 -5.38 -6.39 -21.29
N MET A 315 -5.25 -5.56 -20.26
CA MET A 315 -4.64 -5.93 -18.98
C MET A 315 -5.50 -6.99 -18.27
N HIS A 316 -4.86 -7.90 -17.51
CA HIS A 316 -5.58 -8.92 -16.74
C HIS A 316 -5.23 -8.82 -15.25
N VAL A 317 -6.21 -9.15 -14.42
CA VAL A 317 -5.97 -9.63 -13.07
C VAL A 317 -5.62 -11.12 -13.16
N VAL A 318 -4.50 -11.51 -12.56
CA VAL A 318 -3.95 -12.87 -12.61
C VAL A 318 -3.88 -13.44 -11.21
N VAL A 319 -4.51 -14.60 -10.99
CA VAL A 319 -4.50 -15.31 -9.71
C VAL A 319 -3.62 -16.55 -9.83
N MET A 320 -2.71 -16.73 -8.85
CA MET A 320 -1.71 -17.80 -8.84
C MET A 320 -1.67 -18.54 -7.51
N GLN A 321 -1.22 -19.79 -7.51
CA GLN A 321 -0.85 -20.55 -6.32
C GLN A 321 0.49 -20.04 -5.80
N ARG A 322 0.55 -19.61 -4.50
CA ARG A 322 1.79 -19.08 -3.92
C ARG A 322 2.68 -20.12 -3.22
N GLY A 323 2.18 -21.33 -3.00
CA GLY A 323 2.91 -22.41 -2.35
C GLY A 323 4.23 -22.75 -3.03
N ARG A 324 5.13 -23.42 -2.30
CA ARG A 324 6.37 -23.95 -2.89
C ARG A 324 6.08 -24.85 -4.06
N GLU A 325 5.15 -25.78 -3.87
CA GLU A 325 4.60 -26.64 -4.90
C GLU A 325 3.26 -26.09 -5.41
N ALA A 326 2.96 -26.32 -6.68
CA ALA A 326 1.67 -26.03 -7.27
C ALA A 326 0.98 -27.34 -7.65
N THR A 327 -0.35 -27.37 -7.54
CA THR A 327 -1.15 -28.47 -8.08
C THR A 327 -1.63 -28.09 -9.47
N GLY A 328 -1.09 -28.74 -10.48
CA GLY A 328 -1.31 -28.35 -11.88
C GLY A 328 -0.59 -27.05 -12.24
N ASP A 329 -1.18 -26.26 -13.12
CA ASP A 329 -0.64 -24.97 -13.52
C ASP A 329 -0.61 -24.00 -12.33
N ARG A 330 0.47 -23.25 -12.15
CA ARG A 330 0.59 -22.27 -11.06
C ARG A 330 -0.45 -21.15 -11.20
N THR A 331 -0.64 -20.62 -12.40
CA THR A 331 -1.71 -19.67 -12.69
C THR A 331 -3.06 -20.37 -12.60
N ILE A 332 -3.91 -19.94 -11.68
CA ILE A 332 -5.27 -20.43 -11.51
C ILE A 332 -6.16 -19.93 -12.63
N CYS A 333 -6.23 -18.61 -12.79
CA CYS A 333 -7.05 -17.99 -13.82
C CYS A 333 -6.55 -16.56 -14.12
N ARG A 334 -7.07 -16.00 -15.21
CA ARG A 334 -6.90 -14.61 -15.62
C ARG A 334 -8.24 -14.02 -16.05
N ALA A 335 -8.52 -12.79 -15.65
CA ALA A 335 -9.67 -12.03 -16.12
C ALA A 335 -9.18 -10.74 -16.79
N PRO A 336 -9.59 -10.47 -18.04
CA PRO A 336 -9.31 -9.17 -18.64
C PRO A 336 -10.08 -8.10 -17.88
N VAL A 337 -9.42 -6.96 -17.66
CA VAL A 337 -9.98 -5.77 -17.03
C VAL A 337 -9.74 -4.56 -17.92
N PHE A 338 -10.70 -3.64 -17.91
CA PHE A 338 -10.73 -2.45 -18.75
C PHE A 338 -10.78 -2.76 -20.25
N GLU A 339 -10.85 -1.71 -21.06
CA GLU A 339 -10.89 -1.83 -22.50
C GLU A 339 -9.49 -2.04 -23.09
N LYS A 340 -9.43 -2.71 -24.24
CA LYS A 340 -8.18 -2.85 -24.99
C LYS A 340 -7.61 -1.47 -25.36
N GLY A 341 -6.32 -1.27 -25.07
CA GLY A 341 -5.62 -0.02 -25.29
C GLY A 341 -5.87 1.07 -24.24
N ALA A 342 -6.72 0.80 -23.23
CA ALA A 342 -7.13 1.76 -22.21
C ALA A 342 -7.01 1.20 -20.78
N GLY A 343 -6.16 0.19 -20.57
CA GLY A 343 -5.95 -0.44 -19.26
C GLY A 343 -4.50 -0.41 -18.82
N SER A 344 -4.23 0.21 -17.67
CA SER A 344 -2.97 0.11 -16.93
C SER A 344 -3.19 0.43 -15.46
N THR A 345 -2.33 -0.07 -14.61
CA THR A 345 -2.30 0.33 -13.18
C THR A 345 -0.87 0.35 -12.67
N ASP A 346 -0.61 1.22 -11.71
CA ASP A 346 0.62 1.27 -10.89
C ASP A 346 0.28 1.10 -9.40
N ASN A 347 -0.96 0.74 -9.11
CA ASN A 347 -1.50 0.56 -7.77
C ASN A 347 -1.86 -0.91 -7.50
N SER A 348 -1.63 -1.35 -6.27
CA SER A 348 -1.87 -2.71 -5.84
C SER A 348 -3.35 -3.05 -5.79
N LEU A 349 -3.66 -4.34 -5.92
CA LEU A 349 -5.02 -4.85 -5.84
C LEU A 349 -5.51 -4.85 -4.40
N ILE A 350 -6.79 -4.52 -4.19
CA ILE A 350 -7.46 -4.88 -2.95
C ILE A 350 -7.79 -6.37 -3.00
N GLY A 351 -7.50 -7.11 -1.92
CA GLY A 351 -7.86 -8.52 -1.77
C GLY A 351 -8.83 -8.76 -0.62
N VAL A 352 -10.06 -9.19 -0.91
CA VAL A 352 -11.09 -9.52 0.10
C VAL A 352 -11.70 -10.87 -0.19
N GLY A 353 -11.34 -11.89 0.58
CA GLY A 353 -11.81 -13.26 0.34
C GLY A 353 -11.41 -13.74 -1.06
N ASN A 354 -12.41 -14.04 -1.90
CA ASN A 354 -12.24 -14.44 -3.29
C ASN A 354 -12.49 -13.29 -4.28
N SER A 355 -12.41 -12.06 -3.83
CA SER A 355 -12.65 -10.87 -4.64
C SER A 355 -11.39 -10.00 -4.68
N LEU A 356 -11.13 -9.42 -5.84
CA LEU A 356 -10.04 -8.49 -6.11
C LEU A 356 -10.63 -7.22 -6.71
N VAL A 357 -10.12 -6.06 -6.32
CA VAL A 357 -10.50 -4.78 -6.93
C VAL A 357 -9.25 -4.13 -7.51
N VAL A 358 -9.37 -3.64 -8.72
CA VAL A 358 -8.32 -2.96 -9.48
C VAL A 358 -8.83 -1.60 -9.95
N GLU A 359 -7.95 -0.61 -9.98
CA GLU A 359 -8.23 0.70 -10.57
C GLU A 359 -7.39 0.94 -11.83
N ASN A 360 -7.87 1.84 -12.69
CA ASN A 360 -7.25 2.22 -13.95
C ASN A 360 -6.49 3.54 -13.80
N ASN A 361 -5.19 3.54 -14.10
CA ASN A 361 -4.35 4.73 -14.03
C ASN A 361 -3.93 5.27 -15.42
N VAL A 362 -4.53 4.76 -16.52
CA VAL A 362 -4.19 5.24 -17.88
C VAL A 362 -4.41 6.76 -17.99
N GLY A 363 -3.38 7.46 -18.44
CA GLY A 363 -3.38 8.92 -18.55
C GLY A 363 -2.66 9.63 -17.41
N TYR A 364 -2.42 8.98 -16.27
CA TYR A 364 -1.64 9.58 -15.20
C TYR A 364 -0.14 9.54 -15.51
N THR A 365 0.44 10.68 -15.78
CA THR A 365 1.89 10.84 -16.05
C THR A 365 2.58 11.73 -15.01
N GLY A 366 1.86 12.10 -13.95
CA GLY A 366 2.29 12.97 -12.89
C GLY A 366 1.22 14.01 -12.52
N PRO A 367 1.42 14.85 -11.51
CA PRO A 367 0.41 15.80 -11.04
C PRO A 367 -0.16 16.73 -12.10
N THR A 368 0.62 17.05 -13.13
CA THR A 368 0.18 17.94 -14.22
C THR A 368 -0.86 17.32 -15.16
N SER A 369 -0.97 15.98 -15.18
CA SER A 369 -1.98 15.29 -16.02
C SER A 369 -3.40 15.37 -15.43
N THR A 370 -3.54 15.90 -14.24
CA THR A 370 -4.82 16.07 -13.54
C THR A 370 -5.07 17.52 -13.11
N GLN A 371 -4.45 18.48 -13.77
CA GLN A 371 -4.63 19.93 -13.54
C GLN A 371 -5.50 20.56 -14.61
N ASN A 372 -6.07 21.74 -14.32
CA ASN A 372 -6.89 22.53 -15.22
C ASN A 372 -8.13 21.77 -15.74
N GLY A 373 -8.80 21.04 -14.87
CA GLY A 373 -9.99 20.26 -15.20
C GLY A 373 -9.71 18.92 -15.88
N GLU A 374 -8.46 18.59 -16.20
CA GLU A 374 -8.10 17.31 -16.84
C GLU A 374 -8.19 16.14 -15.86
N SER A 375 -8.41 14.93 -16.37
CA SER A 375 -8.42 13.67 -15.61
C SER A 375 -7.89 12.51 -16.46
N THR A 376 -7.90 11.31 -15.87
CA THR A 376 -7.41 10.06 -16.46
C THR A 376 -8.54 9.25 -17.09
N GLU A 377 -8.22 8.11 -17.71
CA GLU A 377 -9.24 7.15 -18.14
C GLU A 377 -10.00 6.58 -16.94
N PRO A 378 -11.30 6.29 -17.09
CA PRO A 378 -12.12 5.73 -16.02
C PRO A 378 -11.81 4.25 -15.78
N GLY A 379 -12.20 3.78 -14.61
CA GLY A 379 -12.33 2.35 -14.33
C GLY A 379 -11.89 1.97 -12.92
N VAL A 380 -12.84 1.43 -12.18
CA VAL A 380 -12.60 0.61 -10.99
C VAL A 380 -13.37 -0.69 -11.21
N GLU A 381 -12.69 -1.83 -11.12
CA GLU A 381 -13.30 -3.10 -11.50
C GLU A 381 -13.08 -4.17 -10.44
N ARG A 382 -14.14 -4.95 -10.14
CA ARG A 382 -14.07 -6.11 -9.27
C ARG A 382 -14.00 -7.38 -10.09
N VAL A 383 -13.03 -8.22 -9.76
CA VAL A 383 -12.87 -9.57 -10.27
C VAL A 383 -13.06 -10.57 -9.13
N ASP A 384 -13.99 -11.52 -9.31
CA ASP A 384 -14.10 -12.67 -8.43
C ASP A 384 -13.43 -13.89 -9.07
N PHE A 385 -12.84 -14.75 -8.23
CA PHE A 385 -12.22 -15.98 -8.69
C PHE A 385 -12.76 -17.20 -7.94
N ASP A 386 -12.75 -18.33 -8.62
CA ASP A 386 -13.12 -19.63 -8.09
C ASP A 386 -11.95 -20.61 -8.31
N VAL A 387 -11.42 -21.13 -7.21
CA VAL A 387 -10.24 -22.03 -7.22
C VAL A 387 -10.60 -23.42 -7.72
N GLU A 388 -11.81 -23.92 -7.42
CA GLU A 388 -12.24 -25.27 -7.79
C GLU A 388 -12.46 -25.36 -9.30
N THR A 389 -13.14 -24.39 -9.87
CA THR A 389 -13.40 -24.31 -11.30
C THR A 389 -12.26 -23.66 -12.09
N ARG A 390 -11.27 -23.05 -11.39
CA ARG A 390 -10.14 -22.32 -11.97
C ARG A 390 -10.59 -21.21 -12.91
N THR A 391 -11.58 -20.42 -12.47
CA THR A 391 -12.15 -19.33 -13.26
C THR A 391 -12.04 -18.00 -12.56
N CYS A 392 -11.80 -16.93 -13.33
CA CYS A 392 -11.89 -15.55 -12.92
C CYS A 392 -12.93 -14.82 -13.75
N ARG A 393 -13.69 -13.94 -13.16
CA ARG A 393 -14.70 -13.14 -13.88
C ARG A 393 -14.80 -11.74 -13.33
N SER A 394 -14.97 -10.76 -14.19
CA SER A 394 -15.42 -9.43 -13.81
C SER A 394 -16.86 -9.50 -13.27
N VAL A 395 -17.11 -8.85 -12.15
CA VAL A 395 -18.41 -8.83 -11.46
C VAL A 395 -19.11 -7.50 -11.66
N TRP A 396 -18.37 -6.42 -11.49
CA TRP A 396 -18.84 -5.07 -11.78
C TRP A 396 -17.67 -4.18 -12.18
N ARG A 397 -17.97 -3.13 -12.91
CA ARG A 397 -17.08 -2.03 -13.26
C ARG A 397 -17.77 -0.71 -12.96
N SER A 398 -17.03 0.22 -12.38
CA SER A 398 -17.41 1.62 -12.20
C SER A 398 -16.67 2.47 -13.21
N GLU A 399 -17.33 3.54 -13.67
CA GLU A 399 -16.73 4.54 -14.55
C GLU A 399 -16.03 5.66 -13.78
N GLU A 400 -15.86 5.51 -12.46
CA GLU A 400 -15.12 6.44 -11.61
C GLU A 400 -13.66 6.56 -12.10
N ARG A 401 -13.15 7.78 -12.07
CA ARG A 401 -11.77 8.10 -12.44
C ARG A 401 -10.90 8.21 -11.21
N SER A 402 -10.04 7.23 -10.99
CA SER A 402 -9.09 7.18 -9.87
C SER A 402 -7.67 7.28 -10.39
N PRO A 403 -7.11 8.50 -10.50
CA PRO A 403 -5.86 8.71 -11.24
C PRO A 403 -4.65 7.99 -10.69
N THR A 404 -4.45 7.95 -9.37
CA THR A 404 -3.17 7.45 -8.83
C THR A 404 -3.12 7.24 -7.32
N VAL A 405 -4.13 6.83 -6.63
CA VAL A 405 -4.05 6.53 -5.19
C VAL A 405 -4.43 5.09 -4.95
N VAL A 406 -3.56 4.32 -4.28
CA VAL A 406 -3.86 2.91 -3.96
C VAL A 406 -5.21 2.80 -3.26
N PRO A 407 -6.19 2.11 -3.86
CA PRO A 407 -7.53 1.99 -3.30
C PRO A 407 -7.51 1.19 -2.00
N LYS A 408 -8.49 1.42 -1.13
CA LYS A 408 -8.60 0.75 0.16
C LYS A 408 -10.01 0.17 0.34
N ALA A 409 -10.11 -0.96 1.03
CA ALA A 409 -11.40 -1.48 1.46
C ALA A 409 -11.58 -1.35 2.97
N SER A 410 -12.80 -1.10 3.41
CA SER A 410 -13.23 -1.24 4.78
C SER A 410 -14.10 -2.48 4.91
N LEU A 411 -13.64 -3.49 5.64
CA LEU A 411 -14.41 -4.71 5.89
C LEU A 411 -15.62 -4.43 6.78
N ALA A 412 -15.49 -3.51 7.74
CA ALA A 412 -16.59 -3.12 8.62
C ALA A 412 -17.74 -2.42 7.87
N ASN A 413 -17.43 -1.67 6.82
CA ASN A 413 -18.44 -0.98 6.01
C ASN A 413 -18.83 -1.77 4.76
N GLY A 414 -17.99 -2.69 4.29
CA GLY A 414 -18.15 -3.37 3.00
C GLY A 414 -18.00 -2.43 1.81
N LEU A 415 -17.17 -1.39 1.94
CA LEU A 415 -16.96 -0.36 0.94
C LEU A 415 -15.52 -0.32 0.45
N VAL A 416 -15.37 0.00 -0.82
CA VAL A 416 -14.08 0.33 -1.45
C VAL A 416 -13.95 1.84 -1.53
N TYR A 417 -12.80 2.36 -1.15
CA TYR A 417 -12.48 3.78 -1.15
C TYR A 417 -11.45 4.08 -2.23
N VAL A 418 -11.78 5.01 -3.09
CA VAL A 418 -10.92 5.52 -4.18
C VAL A 418 -10.86 7.04 -4.10
N TYR A 419 -9.76 7.63 -4.58
CA TYR A 419 -9.60 9.07 -4.64
C TYR A 419 -9.84 9.51 -6.09
N THR A 420 -11.00 10.11 -6.34
CA THR A 420 -11.52 10.34 -7.69
C THR A 420 -11.47 11.80 -8.12
N LYS A 421 -11.33 12.01 -9.41
CA LYS A 421 -11.37 13.31 -10.05
C LYS A 421 -12.03 13.19 -11.43
N GLU A 422 -13.24 13.74 -11.54
CA GLU A 422 -13.90 13.86 -12.83
C GLU A 422 -13.37 15.06 -13.61
N PRO A 423 -13.32 15.01 -14.95
CA PRO A 423 -12.95 16.16 -15.77
C PRO A 423 -13.94 17.29 -15.60
N GLN A 424 -13.45 18.55 -15.64
CA GLN A 424 -14.25 19.77 -15.47
C GLN A 424 -14.00 20.72 -16.64
N ASP A 425 -15.06 21.08 -17.37
CA ASP A 425 -14.97 21.96 -18.55
C ASP A 425 -14.57 23.40 -18.19
N ASP A 426 -14.80 23.84 -16.96
CA ASP A 426 -14.44 25.17 -16.44
C ASP A 426 -12.98 25.26 -15.98
N GLY A 427 -12.27 24.13 -15.97
CA GLY A 427 -10.87 24.04 -15.57
C GLY A 427 -10.64 23.91 -14.06
N ASP A 428 -11.69 23.72 -13.28
CA ASP A 428 -11.58 23.50 -11.85
C ASP A 428 -11.03 22.10 -11.52
N ASP A 429 -10.25 22.01 -10.46
CA ASP A 429 -9.65 20.77 -9.98
C ASP A 429 -10.36 20.29 -8.70
N VAL A 430 -11.41 19.51 -8.86
CA VAL A 430 -12.21 18.99 -7.74
C VAL A 430 -11.94 17.51 -7.52
N TRP A 431 -11.55 17.18 -6.29
CA TRP A 431 -11.21 15.82 -5.89
C TRP A 431 -12.19 15.30 -4.84
N TYR A 432 -12.50 14.01 -4.90
CA TYR A 432 -13.41 13.34 -3.97
C TYR A 432 -12.75 12.09 -3.37
N LEU A 433 -13.10 11.80 -2.13
CA LEU A 433 -12.97 10.45 -1.58
C LEU A 433 -14.30 9.75 -1.84
N THR A 434 -14.28 8.82 -2.79
CA THR A 434 -15.47 8.08 -3.24
C THR A 434 -15.49 6.68 -2.63
N ALA A 435 -16.68 6.22 -2.26
CA ALA A 435 -16.87 4.90 -1.64
C ALA A 435 -18.08 4.17 -2.24
#